data_798a681876d5ee4e10ca3ee4fb979680
#
_entry.id   798a681876d5ee4e10ca3ee4fb979680
#
_cell.length_a   1.000
_cell.length_b   1.000
_cell.length_c   1.000
_cell.angle_alpha   90.00
_cell.angle_beta   90.00
_cell.angle_gamma   90.00
#
_symmetry.space_group_name_H-M   'P 1'
#
loop_
_entity.id
_entity.type
_entity.pdbx_description
1 polymer ?
#
loop_
_entity_poly.entity_id
_entity_poly.type
_entity_poly.pdbx_seq_one_letter_code
_entity_poly.pdbx_strand_id
1 'polypeptide(L)'
;MVHLIEFTVGNFLSFKDKKTFSMEASNIRELPDNILEAGNYKLLKTAAIYGANSSGKSNLIKALEFMQDTIMNSSKLNSTDKLDVTPFLLAKENSSLPSYFEILLLIWDNYYRYGFELDNDKIHSEWLYIVPQNTKKEQALFLRENESIGISNAFSEAKGLEERTRENGLFL
;
A
#
# COMPACT_ATOMS: atom_id res chain seq x y z
N MET A 1 1.43 -9.08 -16.70
CA MET A 1 0.61 -9.69 -15.64
C MET A 1 0.92 -8.96 -14.34
N VAL A 2 -0.04 -8.86 -13.41
CA VAL A 2 0.16 -8.19 -12.11
C VAL A 2 0.05 -9.22 -11.01
N HIS A 3 1.01 -9.22 -10.07
CA HIS A 3 1.03 -10.13 -8.93
C HIS A 3 1.22 -9.35 -7.63
N LEU A 4 0.38 -9.64 -6.63
CA LEU A 4 0.59 -9.18 -5.28
C LEU A 4 1.72 -10.00 -4.64
N ILE A 5 2.69 -9.31 -4.07
CA ILE A 5 3.77 -9.92 -3.28
C ILE A 5 3.49 -9.72 -1.80
N GLU A 6 3.29 -8.48 -1.37
CA GLU A 6 3.03 -8.12 0.03
C GLU A 6 2.02 -6.99 0.14
N PHE A 7 1.28 -7.00 1.24
CA PHE A 7 0.44 -5.89 1.67
C PHE A 7 0.67 -5.64 3.16
N THR A 8 0.99 -4.40 3.51
CA THR A 8 1.24 -3.98 4.89
C THR A 8 0.21 -2.94 5.30
N VAL A 9 -0.37 -3.13 6.48
CA VAL A 9 -1.30 -2.19 7.10
C VAL A 9 -0.90 -1.93 8.55
N GLY A 10 -1.07 -0.71 9.02
CA GLY A 10 -0.81 -0.32 10.41
C GLY A 10 -1.73 0.81 10.86
N ASN A 11 -1.99 0.88 12.15
CA ASN A 11 -2.91 1.84 12.76
C ASN A 11 -4.27 1.94 12.02
N PHE A 12 -4.89 0.80 11.72
CA PHE A 12 -6.17 0.75 11.01
C PHE A 12 -7.06 -0.35 11.61
N LEU A 13 -8.27 -0.02 12.00
CA LEU A 13 -9.26 -0.94 12.62
C LEU A 13 -8.64 -1.77 13.77
N SER A 14 -8.38 -3.07 13.56
CA SER A 14 -7.78 -3.97 14.56
C SER A 14 -6.26 -4.05 14.49
N PHE A 15 -5.61 -3.37 13.56
CA PHE A 15 -4.16 -3.37 13.39
C PHE A 15 -3.54 -2.20 14.15
N LYS A 16 -3.02 -2.45 15.37
CA LYS A 16 -2.28 -1.44 16.13
C LYS A 16 -0.93 -1.14 15.48
N ASP A 17 -0.14 -2.20 15.30
CA ASP A 17 1.19 -2.15 14.71
C ASP A 17 1.13 -2.55 13.25
N LYS A 18 2.16 -2.18 12.47
CA LYS A 18 2.29 -2.61 11.08
C LYS A 18 2.33 -4.14 10.99
N LYS A 19 1.48 -4.70 10.16
CA LYS A 19 1.38 -6.14 9.87
C LYS A 19 1.40 -6.34 8.37
N THR A 20 2.26 -7.27 7.93
CA THR A 20 2.41 -7.61 6.52
C THR A 20 1.74 -8.95 6.23
N PHE A 21 0.89 -8.96 5.23
CA PHE A 21 0.38 -10.15 4.57
C PHE A 21 1.24 -10.41 3.34
N SER A 22 1.85 -11.59 3.26
CA SER A 22 2.72 -11.98 2.14
C SER A 22 2.13 -13.14 1.35
N MET A 23 2.21 -13.04 0.03
CA MET A 23 1.91 -14.13 -0.90
C MET A 23 3.15 -14.94 -1.26
N GLU A 24 4.31 -14.67 -0.63
CA GLU A 24 5.52 -15.45 -0.87
C GLU A 24 5.35 -16.87 -0.34
N ALA A 25 5.68 -17.85 -1.19
CA ALA A 25 5.57 -19.24 -0.85
C ALA A 25 6.69 -19.63 0.14
N SER A 26 6.32 -20.30 1.21
CA SER A 26 7.28 -20.93 2.11
C SER A 26 7.94 -22.16 1.44
N ASN A 27 9.07 -22.62 2.02
CA ASN A 27 9.82 -23.79 1.50
C ASN A 27 9.09 -25.14 1.76
N ILE A 28 7.78 -25.19 1.50
CA ILE A 28 6.99 -26.40 1.58
C ILE A 28 6.98 -27.05 0.19
N ARG A 29 7.31 -28.35 0.12
CA ARG A 29 7.39 -29.10 -1.16
C ARG A 29 6.04 -29.66 -1.64
N GLU A 30 5.04 -29.55 -0.81
CA GLU A 30 3.69 -30.00 -1.10
C GLU A 30 2.96 -28.96 -1.97
N LEU A 31 2.09 -29.44 -2.85
CA LEU A 31 1.25 -28.62 -3.75
C LEU A 31 2.03 -27.64 -4.65
N PRO A 32 2.99 -28.11 -5.45
CA PRO A 32 3.79 -27.24 -6.33
C PRO A 32 2.91 -26.49 -7.35
N ASP A 33 1.76 -27.04 -7.72
CA ASP A 33 0.81 -26.42 -8.66
C ASP A 33 0.16 -25.14 -8.11
N ASN A 34 0.22 -24.90 -6.78
CA ASN A 34 -0.25 -23.66 -6.17
C ASN A 34 0.81 -22.56 -6.15
N ILE A 35 2.00 -22.84 -6.65
CA ILE A 35 3.13 -21.90 -6.69
C ILE A 35 3.29 -21.40 -8.13
N LEU A 36 3.56 -20.13 -8.24
CA LEU A 36 3.87 -19.42 -9.47
C LEU A 36 5.26 -18.79 -9.32
N GLU A 37 6.11 -18.98 -10.29
CA GLU A 37 7.39 -18.24 -10.36
C GLU A 37 7.17 -16.87 -10.99
N ALA A 38 7.47 -15.81 -10.21
CA ALA A 38 7.22 -14.44 -10.58
C ALA A 38 8.47 -13.59 -10.32
N GLY A 39 9.33 -13.48 -11.32
CA GLY A 39 10.61 -12.81 -11.20
C GLY A 39 11.53 -13.52 -10.20
N ASN A 40 11.90 -12.83 -9.11
CA ASN A 40 12.74 -13.40 -8.05
C ASN A 40 11.92 -14.08 -6.93
N TYR A 41 10.59 -14.05 -7.02
CA TYR A 41 9.69 -14.59 -6.00
C TYR A 41 9.02 -15.87 -6.45
N LYS A 42 8.75 -16.73 -5.49
CA LYS A 42 7.80 -17.84 -5.60
C LYS A 42 6.54 -17.41 -4.87
N LEU A 43 5.47 -17.18 -5.61
CA LEU A 43 4.23 -16.64 -5.06
C LEU A 43 3.15 -17.71 -5.01
N LEU A 44 2.30 -17.64 -4.00
CA LEU A 44 1.09 -18.43 -3.91
C LEU A 44 0.05 -17.89 -4.92
N LYS A 45 -0.63 -18.79 -5.62
CA LYS A 45 -1.78 -18.44 -6.47
C LYS A 45 -3.00 -18.08 -5.63
N THR A 46 -3.10 -18.68 -4.44
CA THR A 46 -4.23 -18.51 -3.53
C THR A 46 -3.74 -18.65 -2.10
N ALA A 47 -4.25 -17.81 -1.21
CA ALA A 47 -4.05 -17.91 0.22
C ALA A 47 -5.39 -17.94 0.94
N ALA A 48 -5.50 -18.77 1.96
CA ALA A 48 -6.66 -18.84 2.84
C ALA A 48 -6.29 -18.37 4.25
N ILE A 49 -7.10 -17.48 4.82
CA ILE A 49 -6.84 -16.91 6.15
C ILE A 49 -7.80 -17.53 7.15
N TYR A 50 -7.25 -18.25 8.11
CA TYR A 50 -8.00 -18.87 9.20
C TYR A 50 -7.71 -18.19 10.54
N GLY A 51 -8.63 -18.30 11.46
CA GLY A 51 -8.46 -17.79 12.83
C GLY A 51 -9.80 -17.71 13.56
N ALA A 52 -9.74 -17.46 14.87
CA ALA A 52 -10.91 -17.31 15.72
C ALA A 52 -11.81 -16.15 15.26
N ASN A 53 -13.07 -16.15 15.70
CA ASN A 53 -13.95 -15.01 15.49
C ASN A 53 -13.33 -13.76 16.14
N SER A 54 -13.52 -12.60 15.52
CA SER A 54 -12.94 -11.32 15.95
C SER A 54 -11.41 -11.23 15.92
N SER A 55 -10.70 -12.15 15.24
CA SER A 55 -9.24 -12.12 15.11
C SER A 55 -8.70 -11.12 14.06
N GLY A 56 -9.56 -10.31 13.44
CA GLY A 56 -9.15 -9.30 12.47
C GLY A 56 -9.12 -9.75 11.01
N LYS A 57 -9.50 -10.99 10.67
CA LYS A 57 -9.48 -11.51 9.29
C LYS A 57 -10.21 -10.60 8.29
N SER A 58 -11.43 -10.21 8.62
CA SER A 58 -12.23 -9.31 7.76
C SER A 58 -11.62 -7.90 7.69
N ASN A 59 -10.88 -7.48 8.71
CA ASN A 59 -10.25 -6.16 8.69
C ASN A 59 -9.04 -6.10 7.73
N LEU A 60 -8.41 -7.23 7.43
CA LEU A 60 -7.38 -7.29 6.38
C LEU A 60 -8.00 -7.02 5.00
N ILE A 61 -9.16 -7.64 4.73
CA ILE A 61 -9.88 -7.38 3.46
C ILE A 61 -10.34 -5.92 3.39
N LYS A 62 -10.93 -5.40 4.49
CA LYS A 62 -11.32 -3.98 4.56
C LYS A 62 -10.14 -3.02 4.36
N ALA A 63 -8.94 -3.40 4.83
CA ALA A 63 -7.75 -2.58 4.62
C ALA A 63 -7.33 -2.54 3.14
N LEU A 64 -7.40 -3.68 2.44
CA LEU A 64 -7.16 -3.74 0.99
C LEU A 64 -8.22 -2.95 0.21
N GLU A 65 -9.50 -3.10 0.56
CA GLU A 65 -10.60 -2.35 -0.03
C GLU A 65 -10.43 -0.84 0.19
N PHE A 66 -10.09 -0.43 1.42
CA PHE A 66 -9.84 0.98 1.75
C PHE A 66 -8.68 1.55 0.92
N MET A 67 -7.55 0.82 0.84
CA MET A 67 -6.40 1.25 0.02
C MET A 67 -6.81 1.40 -1.45
N GLN A 68 -7.52 0.42 -2.00
CA GLN A 68 -8.00 0.45 -3.38
C GLN A 68 -8.95 1.64 -3.61
N ASP A 69 -9.92 1.84 -2.72
CA ASP A 69 -10.90 2.92 -2.84
C ASP A 69 -10.23 4.30 -2.77
N THR A 70 -9.27 4.47 -1.86
CA THR A 70 -8.48 5.70 -1.73
C THR A 70 -7.71 6.00 -3.02
N ILE A 71 -7.04 5.01 -3.60
CA ILE A 71 -6.31 5.17 -4.88
C ILE A 71 -7.25 5.58 -6.01
N MET A 72 -8.42 4.96 -6.10
CA MET A 72 -9.35 5.19 -7.21
C MET A 72 -10.18 6.46 -7.11
N ASN A 73 -10.38 6.98 -5.89
CA ASN A 73 -11.39 8.00 -5.64
C ASN A 73 -10.86 9.27 -4.94
N SER A 74 -9.68 9.26 -4.31
CA SER A 74 -9.18 10.44 -3.59
C SER A 74 -9.03 11.68 -4.47
N SER A 75 -8.70 11.52 -5.75
CA SER A 75 -8.62 12.63 -6.72
C SER A 75 -9.97 13.31 -6.98
N LYS A 76 -11.10 12.66 -6.69
CA LYS A 76 -12.46 13.19 -6.89
C LYS A 76 -12.99 13.94 -5.67
N LEU A 77 -12.34 13.80 -4.51
CA LEU A 77 -12.74 14.48 -3.28
C LEU A 77 -12.61 16.00 -3.42
N ASN A 78 -13.48 16.75 -2.77
CA ASN A 78 -13.29 18.17 -2.59
C ASN A 78 -12.30 18.41 -1.43
N SER A 79 -11.70 19.59 -1.36
CA SER A 79 -10.73 19.93 -0.31
C SER A 79 -11.28 19.87 1.13
N THR A 80 -12.59 19.88 1.28
CA THR A 80 -13.29 19.78 2.58
C THR A 80 -13.77 18.37 2.92
N ASP A 81 -13.68 17.43 1.98
CA ASP A 81 -14.13 16.05 2.18
C ASP A 81 -13.13 15.30 3.05
N LYS A 82 -13.65 14.38 3.87
CA LYS A 82 -12.82 13.55 4.75
C LYS A 82 -12.45 12.24 4.05
N LEU A 83 -11.33 11.67 4.45
CA LEU A 83 -10.82 10.39 3.94
C LEU A 83 -11.46 9.16 4.60
N ASP A 84 -12.27 9.37 5.65
CA ASP A 84 -13.07 8.37 6.36
C ASP A 84 -12.27 7.15 6.83
N VAL A 85 -11.03 7.39 7.28
CA VAL A 85 -10.17 6.35 7.84
C VAL A 85 -10.46 6.12 9.33
N THR A 86 -10.51 4.86 9.74
CA THR A 86 -10.70 4.49 11.15
C THR A 86 -9.38 3.94 11.73
N PRO A 87 -8.65 4.71 12.56
CA PRO A 87 -7.43 4.24 13.20
C PRO A 87 -7.73 3.17 14.25
N PHE A 88 -6.68 2.55 14.82
CA PHE A 88 -6.82 1.64 15.95
C PHE A 88 -7.27 2.39 17.21
N LEU A 89 -8.49 2.14 17.65
CA LEU A 89 -9.16 2.91 18.72
C LEU A 89 -8.87 2.40 20.16
N LEU A 90 -8.30 1.20 20.31
CA LEU A 90 -8.08 0.61 21.66
C LEU A 90 -6.80 1.11 22.35
N ALA A 91 -6.02 1.99 21.70
CA ALA A 91 -4.87 2.66 22.28
C ALA A 91 -5.00 4.16 22.01
N LYS A 92 -5.03 4.97 23.06
CA LYS A 92 -5.26 6.41 22.97
C LYS A 92 -4.23 7.11 22.09
N GLU A 93 -2.98 6.69 22.15
CA GLU A 93 -1.87 7.21 21.36
C GLU A 93 -2.06 7.00 19.84
N ASN A 94 -2.73 5.91 19.44
CA ASN A 94 -2.93 5.59 18.03
C ASN A 94 -4.00 6.44 17.36
N SER A 95 -4.94 7.00 18.11
CA SER A 95 -6.03 7.80 17.55
C SER A 95 -5.59 9.12 16.89
N SER A 96 -4.39 9.60 17.22
CA SER A 96 -3.78 10.82 16.67
C SER A 96 -2.65 10.53 15.66
N LEU A 97 -2.34 9.26 15.42
CA LEU A 97 -1.33 8.86 14.45
C LEU A 97 -1.98 8.53 13.11
N PRO A 98 -1.28 8.75 11.99
CA PRO A 98 -1.79 8.35 10.69
C PRO A 98 -1.90 6.83 10.56
N SER A 99 -2.83 6.39 9.74
CA SER A 99 -2.93 5.00 9.29
C SER A 99 -1.97 4.75 8.13
N TYR A 100 -1.36 3.57 8.11
CA TYR A 100 -0.32 3.18 7.15
C TYR A 100 -0.83 2.10 6.22
N PHE A 101 -0.58 2.28 4.92
CA PHE A 101 -0.87 1.30 3.87
C PHE A 101 0.30 1.22 2.90
N GLU A 102 0.72 0.00 2.57
CA GLU A 102 1.77 -0.24 1.57
C GLU A 102 1.49 -1.54 0.84
N ILE A 103 1.72 -1.55 -0.47
CA ILE A 103 1.61 -2.72 -1.33
C ILE A 103 2.89 -2.90 -2.13
N LEU A 104 3.35 -4.14 -2.22
CA LEU A 104 4.44 -4.56 -3.11
C LEU A 104 3.85 -5.41 -4.23
N LEU A 105 4.04 -4.97 -5.45
CA LEU A 105 3.52 -5.61 -6.66
C LEU A 105 4.65 -5.97 -7.61
N LEU A 106 4.51 -7.08 -8.31
CA LEU A 106 5.22 -7.31 -9.56
C LEU A 106 4.28 -6.97 -10.72
N ILE A 107 4.66 -6.00 -11.53
CA ILE A 107 3.93 -5.58 -12.72
C ILE A 107 4.86 -5.78 -13.91
N TRP A 108 4.51 -6.73 -14.80
CA TRP A 108 5.39 -7.22 -15.88
C TRP A 108 6.73 -7.69 -15.31
N ASP A 109 7.81 -6.96 -15.56
CA ASP A 109 9.17 -7.33 -15.17
C ASP A 109 9.77 -6.40 -14.09
N ASN A 110 8.96 -5.54 -13.48
CA ASN A 110 9.40 -4.60 -12.44
C ASN A 110 8.61 -4.77 -11.16
N TYR A 111 9.30 -4.58 -10.04
CA TYR A 111 8.63 -4.50 -8.75
C TYR A 111 8.29 -3.05 -8.44
N TYR A 112 7.11 -2.83 -7.91
CA TYR A 112 6.63 -1.53 -7.47
C TYR A 112 6.23 -1.61 -6.01
N ARG A 113 6.78 -0.71 -5.22
CA ARG A 113 6.38 -0.53 -3.82
C ARG A 113 5.70 0.82 -3.70
N TYR A 114 4.41 0.78 -3.49
CA TYR A 114 3.56 1.95 -3.34
C TYR A 114 2.93 1.97 -1.97
N GLY A 115 2.89 3.14 -1.33
CA GLY A 115 2.22 3.28 -0.05
C GLY A 115 1.96 4.72 0.33
N PHE A 116 1.19 4.88 1.40
CA PHE A 116 0.86 6.18 1.95
C PHE A 116 0.53 6.09 3.45
N GLU A 117 0.65 7.23 4.12
CA GLU A 117 0.16 7.47 5.47
C GLU A 117 -0.85 8.60 5.44
N LEU A 118 -2.02 8.39 6.07
CA LEU A 118 -3.11 9.36 6.09
C LEU A 118 -3.87 9.34 7.41
N ASP A 119 -4.52 10.45 7.71
CA ASP A 119 -5.60 10.56 8.68
C ASP A 119 -6.91 10.99 7.97
N ASN A 120 -7.92 11.36 8.73
CA ASN A 120 -9.20 11.79 8.15
C ASN A 120 -9.12 13.10 7.37
N ASP A 121 -8.10 13.90 7.60
CA ASP A 121 -7.99 15.24 7.04
C ASP A 121 -7.07 15.31 5.83
N LYS A 122 -5.96 14.56 5.85
CA LYS A 122 -4.92 14.68 4.82
C LYS A 122 -4.07 13.43 4.63
N ILE A 123 -3.33 13.44 3.53
CA ILE A 123 -2.22 12.54 3.25
C ILE A 123 -0.97 13.13 3.89
N HIS A 124 -0.36 12.42 4.84
CA HIS A 124 0.88 12.82 5.52
C HIS A 124 2.12 12.47 4.70
N SER A 125 2.14 11.28 4.14
CA SER A 125 3.22 10.80 3.26
C SER A 125 2.68 9.88 2.17
N GLU A 126 3.37 9.86 1.03
CA GLU A 126 3.06 8.97 -0.09
C GLU A 126 4.35 8.68 -0.84
N TRP A 127 4.52 7.44 -1.29
CA TRP A 127 5.73 7.01 -2.00
C TRP A 127 5.42 6.00 -3.07
N LEU A 128 6.18 6.10 -4.15
CA LEU A 128 6.25 5.09 -5.19
C LEU A 128 7.70 4.80 -5.54
N TYR A 129 8.08 3.55 -5.38
CA TYR A 129 9.39 3.05 -5.79
C TYR A 129 9.24 2.02 -6.89
N ILE A 130 10.24 1.98 -7.77
CA ILE A 130 10.43 0.93 -8.76
C ILE A 130 11.73 0.18 -8.47
N VAL A 131 11.71 -1.14 -8.61
CA VAL A 131 12.90 -1.98 -8.62
C VAL A 131 12.93 -2.71 -9.95
N PRO A 132 13.69 -2.20 -10.93
CA PRO A 132 13.87 -2.89 -12.20
C PRO A 132 14.55 -4.24 -11.99
N GLN A 133 14.04 -5.29 -12.61
CA GLN A 133 14.52 -6.66 -12.42
C GLN A 133 16.01 -6.83 -12.77
N ASN A 134 16.48 -6.07 -13.76
CA ASN A 134 17.86 -6.10 -14.25
C ASN A 134 18.87 -5.44 -13.28
N THR A 135 18.48 -4.40 -12.55
CA THR A 135 19.40 -3.66 -11.66
C THR A 135 19.26 -4.06 -10.21
N LYS A 136 18.10 -4.59 -9.80
CA LYS A 136 17.73 -4.91 -8.41
C LYS A 136 17.93 -3.75 -7.43
N LYS A 137 18.02 -2.52 -7.96
CA LYS A 137 18.23 -1.31 -7.17
C LYS A 137 16.93 -0.53 -7.09
N GLU A 138 16.42 -0.36 -5.88
CA GLU A 138 15.24 0.44 -5.63
C GLU A 138 15.49 1.91 -5.98
N GLN A 139 14.57 2.51 -6.72
CA GLN A 139 14.60 3.90 -7.14
C GLN A 139 13.25 4.54 -6.81
N ALA A 140 13.28 5.68 -6.12
CA ALA A 140 12.06 6.45 -5.92
C ALA A 140 11.60 7.05 -7.26
N LEU A 141 10.34 6.87 -7.59
CA LEU A 141 9.67 7.58 -8.68
C LEU A 141 9.14 8.92 -8.17
N PHE A 142 8.47 8.92 -7.03
CA PHE A 142 8.15 10.12 -6.28
C PHE A 142 8.08 9.83 -4.78
N LEU A 143 8.26 10.89 -3.99
CA LEU A 143 8.09 10.91 -2.55
C LEU A 143 7.30 12.15 -2.16
N ARG A 144 6.31 11.99 -1.31
CA ARG A 144 5.55 13.08 -0.72
C ARG A 144 5.70 13.09 0.78
N GLU A 145 5.96 14.25 1.33
CA GLU A 145 5.91 14.54 2.76
C GLU A 145 5.05 15.79 2.98
N ASN A 146 3.86 15.60 3.52
CA ASN A 146 2.82 16.62 3.65
C ASN A 146 2.52 17.30 2.29
N GLU A 147 2.82 18.60 2.16
CA GLU A 147 2.58 19.36 0.93
C GLU A 147 3.73 19.26 -0.09
N SER A 148 4.90 18.78 0.33
CA SER A 148 6.06 18.68 -0.55
C SER A 148 6.06 17.37 -1.32
N ILE A 149 6.10 17.46 -2.66
CA ILE A 149 6.18 16.29 -3.55
C ILE A 149 7.46 16.39 -4.37
N GLY A 150 8.36 15.45 -4.15
CA GLY A 150 9.59 15.30 -4.91
C GLY A 150 9.44 14.25 -6.01
N ILE A 151 9.62 14.63 -7.27
CA ILE A 151 9.48 13.76 -8.43
C ILE A 151 10.86 13.46 -9.02
N SER A 152 11.15 12.20 -9.21
CA SER A 152 12.39 11.74 -9.83
C SER A 152 12.40 12.03 -11.35
N ASN A 153 13.60 12.13 -11.93
CA ASN A 153 13.74 12.24 -13.37
C ASN A 153 13.25 11.00 -14.14
N ALA A 154 13.18 9.85 -13.46
CA ALA A 154 12.62 8.61 -14.02
C ALA A 154 11.10 8.62 -14.13
N PHE A 155 10.43 9.65 -13.55
CA PHE A 155 8.98 9.85 -13.59
C PHE A 155 8.64 11.26 -14.07
N SER A 156 9.33 11.70 -15.11
CA SER A 156 9.26 13.08 -15.62
C SER A 156 7.89 13.48 -16.15
N GLU A 157 7.05 12.53 -16.57
CA GLU A 157 5.68 12.75 -17.00
C GLU A 157 4.74 13.27 -15.91
N ALA A 158 5.09 13.04 -14.65
CA ALA A 158 4.31 13.51 -13.50
C ALA A 158 4.66 14.96 -13.09
N LYS A 159 5.72 15.55 -13.65
CA LYS A 159 6.15 16.92 -13.30
C LYS A 159 5.08 17.95 -13.64
N GLY A 160 4.80 18.84 -12.69
CA GLY A 160 3.77 19.88 -12.80
C GLY A 160 2.40 19.43 -12.29
N LEU A 161 2.22 18.17 -11.91
CA LEU A 161 1.00 17.69 -11.28
C LEU A 161 1.01 17.95 -9.77
N GLU A 162 2.18 18.09 -9.15
CA GLU A 162 2.37 18.38 -7.74
C GLU A 162 1.64 19.65 -7.27
N GLU A 163 1.63 20.68 -8.11
CA GLU A 163 0.94 21.95 -7.82
C GLU A 163 -0.59 21.84 -7.82
N ARG A 164 -1.13 20.73 -8.36
CA ARG A 164 -2.57 20.48 -8.47
C ARG A 164 -3.05 19.43 -7.49
N THR A 165 -2.14 18.79 -6.78
CA THR A 165 -2.45 17.73 -5.82
C THR A 165 -2.94 18.34 -4.53
N ARG A 166 -4.13 17.96 -4.10
CA ARG A 166 -4.72 18.44 -2.84
C ARG A 166 -4.13 17.71 -1.64
N GLU A 167 -4.28 18.28 -0.45
CA GLU A 167 -3.80 17.65 0.78
C GLU A 167 -4.48 16.30 1.06
N ASN A 168 -5.76 16.16 0.74
CA ASN A 168 -6.56 14.95 0.91
C ASN A 168 -6.63 14.07 -0.36
N GLY A 169 -5.93 14.40 -1.42
CA GLY A 169 -5.82 13.59 -2.64
C GLY A 169 -4.46 12.90 -2.74
N LEU A 170 -4.41 11.66 -3.22
CA LEU A 170 -3.16 11.00 -3.58
C LEU A 170 -2.58 11.64 -4.85
N PHE A 171 -1.27 11.56 -4.97
CA PHE A 171 -0.53 12.06 -6.14
C PHE A 171 -0.52 11.07 -7.30
N LEU A 172 -0.60 9.75 -7.01
CA LEU A 172 -0.59 8.67 -7.99
C LEU A 172 -1.79 8.73 -8.94
#